data_6f128d31cbf9fdf89d91dfe57b55d206
#
_entry.id   6f128d31cbf9fdf89d91dfe57b55d206
#
_cell.length_a   1.000
_cell.length_b   1.000
_cell.length_c   1.000
_cell.angle_alpha   90.00
_cell.angle_beta   90.00
_cell.angle_gamma   90.00
#
_symmetry.space_group_name_H-M   'P 1'
#
loop_
_entity.id
_entity.type
_entity.pdbx_description
1 polymer ?
#
loop_
_entity_poly.entity_id
_entity_poly.type
_entity_poly.pdbx_seq_one_letter_code
_entity_poly.pdbx_strand_id
1 'polypeptide(L)'
;MVSLNNGDRHEVLSVAGDSHLSRSARTRLATELFNGRFQPRQSVQLHEIAVEYELDTESVLKAFAEFQALGMVTLTGNSSAVVRSQNPEETQEAYEIRAATEEIAGRTAATVLKGYTGELQNELAAMRTAAARGDLDACAEHDVKFHRDILKAAQNDVLLRVWDTLAFDLRIRAAMETVSKGLPDVVESHRPIVDALEKGCGREAGLLLRNHVETVLEYLTRVEPDSESHREPRRDLALFDSYTVERGSARTYRSGLSPARLRRVTELMHEKIEDELSLEEMAESAGLSTTHFSLMFRESTGVSPHQFVLRVRVERAKEMLRSAEVRVLDAAVACGFKTQQHFARVFRRMCGVSPTEYRQEFLR
;
A
#
# COMPACT_ATOMS: atom_id res chain seq x y z
N MET A 1 -31.93 65.88 20.58
CA MET A 1 -33.06 65.27 19.86
C MET A 1 -32.51 64.51 18.72
N VAL A 2 -32.59 63.31 18.81
CA VAL A 2 -33.07 62.20 17.99
C VAL A 2 -32.43 60.92 18.53
N SER A 3 -33.30 60.13 19.11
CA SER A 3 -33.08 58.77 19.58
C SER A 3 -32.72 57.86 18.39
N LEU A 4 -31.71 57.02 18.50
CA LEU A 4 -31.53 55.85 17.63
C LEU A 4 -31.46 54.60 18.48
N ASN A 5 -32.34 53.79 18.10
CA ASN A 5 -32.86 52.56 18.64
C ASN A 5 -31.84 51.43 18.77
N ASN A 6 -31.97 50.70 19.83
CA ASN A 6 -31.41 49.41 20.11
C ASN A 6 -32.06 48.35 19.19
N GLY A 7 -31.30 47.44 18.68
CA GLY A 7 -31.85 46.21 18.10
C GLY A 7 -30.98 45.66 17.00
N ASP A 8 -30.19 44.71 17.32
CA ASP A 8 -29.97 43.39 16.68
C ASP A 8 -28.56 42.89 16.95
N ARG A 9 -28.41 42.37 18.15
CA ARG A 9 -27.36 41.34 18.36
C ARG A 9 -27.89 40.04 17.76
N HIS A 10 -27.62 39.80 16.49
CA HIS A 10 -27.68 38.45 15.98
C HIS A 10 -26.65 37.62 16.73
N GLU A 11 -27.11 36.76 17.60
CA GLU A 11 -26.39 35.61 18.14
C GLU A 11 -25.82 34.83 16.97
N VAL A 12 -24.50 34.89 16.81
CA VAL A 12 -23.74 33.88 16.07
C VAL A 12 -23.71 32.64 16.97
N LEU A 13 -24.83 31.89 16.97
CA LEU A 13 -24.92 30.59 17.57
C LEU A 13 -23.91 29.65 16.86
N SER A 14 -23.00 29.20 17.66
CA SER A 14 -21.97 28.21 17.51
C SER A 14 -22.26 27.13 16.44
N VAL A 15 -21.62 27.24 15.29
CA VAL A 15 -21.47 26.16 14.30
C VAL A 15 -20.44 25.10 14.75
N ALA A 16 -19.81 25.26 15.89
CA ALA A 16 -18.77 24.37 16.40
C ALA A 16 -19.33 23.08 17.06
N GLY A 17 -20.59 23.05 17.50
CA GLY A 17 -21.23 21.90 18.13
C GLY A 17 -21.68 20.84 17.13
N ASP A 18 -22.26 21.26 16.00
CA ASP A 18 -22.80 20.37 14.97
C ASP A 18 -21.73 19.58 14.20
N SER A 19 -20.55 20.16 14.02
CA SER A 19 -19.46 19.48 13.32
C SER A 19 -18.84 18.31 14.12
N HIS A 20 -18.90 18.38 15.45
CA HIS A 20 -18.31 17.33 16.31
C HIS A 20 -19.22 16.11 16.45
N LEU A 21 -20.53 16.30 16.57
CA LEU A 21 -21.50 15.20 16.62
C LEU A 21 -21.57 14.45 15.28
N SER A 22 -21.62 15.18 14.16
CA SER A 22 -21.65 14.58 12.84
C SER A 22 -20.36 13.79 12.52
N ARG A 23 -19.21 14.24 13.01
CA ARG A 23 -17.93 13.53 12.82
C ARG A 23 -17.87 12.23 13.63
N SER A 24 -18.34 12.23 14.88
CA SER A 24 -18.42 11.03 15.71
C SER A 24 -19.40 10.01 15.14
N ALA A 25 -20.60 10.44 14.73
CA ALA A 25 -21.58 9.60 14.07
C ALA A 25 -21.03 8.96 12.77
N ARG A 26 -20.44 9.78 11.93
CA ARG A 26 -19.78 9.34 10.69
C ARG A 26 -18.73 8.27 10.96
N THR A 27 -17.85 8.48 11.94
CA THR A 27 -16.78 7.54 12.26
C THR A 27 -17.33 6.21 12.76
N ARG A 28 -18.28 6.21 13.69
CA ARG A 28 -18.90 4.98 14.22
C ARG A 28 -19.58 4.17 13.11
N LEU A 29 -20.41 4.82 12.30
CA LEU A 29 -21.13 4.16 11.21
C LEU A 29 -20.20 3.66 10.11
N ALA A 30 -19.12 4.39 9.80
CA ALA A 30 -18.12 3.92 8.84
C ALA A 30 -17.43 2.65 9.32
N THR A 31 -17.01 2.62 10.58
CA THR A 31 -16.38 1.46 11.21
C THR A 31 -17.30 0.22 11.09
N GLU A 32 -18.58 0.37 11.39
CA GLU A 32 -19.55 -0.72 11.30
C GLU A 32 -19.79 -1.22 9.86
N LEU A 33 -19.78 -0.31 8.89
CA LEU A 33 -19.86 -0.68 7.48
C LEU A 33 -18.63 -1.46 7.01
N PHE A 34 -17.44 -1.05 7.47
CA PHE A 34 -16.19 -1.73 7.11
C PHE A 34 -16.02 -3.06 7.84
N ASN A 35 -16.48 -3.17 9.08
CA ASN A 35 -16.37 -4.39 9.88
C ASN A 35 -17.39 -5.48 9.48
N GLY A 36 -18.16 -5.23 8.41
CA GLY A 36 -19.09 -6.21 7.87
C GLY A 36 -20.33 -6.47 8.73
N ARG A 37 -20.62 -5.62 9.71
CA ARG A 37 -21.86 -5.69 10.48
C ARG A 37 -23.08 -5.58 9.56
N PHE A 38 -22.99 -4.73 8.57
CA PHE A 38 -23.97 -4.63 7.51
C PHE A 38 -23.54 -5.48 6.32
N GLN A 39 -24.32 -6.52 6.03
CA GLN A 39 -23.98 -7.44 4.94
C GLN A 39 -24.12 -6.75 3.56
N PRO A 40 -23.30 -7.11 2.58
CA PRO A 40 -23.45 -6.64 1.21
C PRO A 40 -24.88 -6.88 0.69
N ARG A 41 -25.46 -5.87 0.06
CA ARG A 41 -26.84 -5.82 -0.43
C ARG A 41 -27.92 -5.77 0.66
N GLN A 42 -27.53 -5.68 1.93
CA GLN A 42 -28.48 -5.43 3.03
C GLN A 42 -29.12 -4.06 2.84
N SER A 43 -30.44 -3.98 3.00
CA SER A 43 -31.18 -2.72 3.13
C SER A 43 -31.24 -2.33 4.59
N VAL A 44 -30.85 -1.12 4.93
CA VAL A 44 -30.84 -0.57 6.27
C VAL A 44 -31.78 0.64 6.35
N GLN A 45 -32.53 0.75 7.43
CA GLN A 45 -33.40 1.91 7.69
C GLN A 45 -32.66 2.93 8.51
N LEU A 46 -32.53 4.15 8.01
CA LEU A 46 -31.71 5.19 8.68
C LEU A 46 -32.25 5.61 10.05
N HIS A 47 -33.56 5.55 10.25
CA HIS A 47 -34.17 5.83 11.56
C HIS A 47 -33.88 4.75 12.59
N GLU A 48 -33.79 3.46 12.18
CA GLU A 48 -33.43 2.35 13.07
C GLU A 48 -31.97 2.50 13.52
N ILE A 49 -31.09 2.87 12.59
CA ILE A 49 -29.69 3.19 12.90
C ILE A 49 -29.60 4.39 13.84
N ALA A 50 -30.38 5.44 13.62
CA ALA A 50 -30.40 6.60 14.50
C ALA A 50 -30.78 6.21 15.93
N VAL A 51 -31.80 5.38 16.11
CA VAL A 51 -32.22 4.89 17.41
C VAL A 51 -31.17 3.99 18.05
N GLU A 52 -30.64 3.04 17.29
CA GLU A 52 -29.67 2.06 17.80
C GLU A 52 -28.36 2.68 18.27
N TYR A 53 -27.90 3.73 17.56
CA TYR A 53 -26.64 4.41 17.87
C TYR A 53 -26.81 5.68 18.70
N GLU A 54 -28.03 5.95 19.18
CA GLU A 54 -28.37 7.16 19.95
C GLU A 54 -27.96 8.45 19.21
N LEU A 55 -28.19 8.49 17.90
CA LEU A 55 -27.88 9.61 17.02
C LEU A 55 -29.17 10.26 16.51
N ASP A 56 -29.07 11.51 16.11
CA ASP A 56 -30.17 12.15 15.39
C ASP A 56 -30.21 11.68 13.93
N THR A 57 -31.42 11.61 13.37
CA THR A 57 -31.64 11.09 12.00
C THR A 57 -30.96 11.96 10.94
N GLU A 58 -30.82 13.26 11.17
CA GLU A 58 -30.16 14.17 10.22
C GLU A 58 -28.65 13.89 10.15
N SER A 59 -27.99 13.66 11.27
CA SER A 59 -26.58 13.25 11.34
C SER A 59 -26.33 11.91 10.65
N VAL A 60 -27.24 10.94 10.83
CA VAL A 60 -27.17 9.64 10.14
C VAL A 60 -27.35 9.84 8.63
N LEU A 61 -28.33 10.62 8.18
CA LEU A 61 -28.55 10.89 6.77
C LEU A 61 -27.34 11.59 6.12
N LYS A 62 -26.75 12.56 6.79
CA LYS A 62 -25.52 13.23 6.31
C LYS A 62 -24.37 12.25 6.18
N ALA A 63 -24.14 11.39 7.18
CA ALA A 63 -23.11 10.36 7.12
C ALA A 63 -23.34 9.38 5.95
N PHE A 64 -24.58 8.92 5.76
CA PHE A 64 -24.91 8.02 4.66
C PHE A 64 -24.84 8.67 3.28
N ALA A 65 -25.09 9.98 3.16
CA ALA A 65 -24.85 10.72 1.93
C ALA A 65 -23.36 10.78 1.57
N GLU A 66 -22.48 10.96 2.56
CA GLU A 66 -21.03 10.85 2.34
C GLU A 66 -20.61 9.43 1.97
N PHE A 67 -21.15 8.40 2.64
CA PHE A 67 -20.86 6.99 2.30
C PHE A 67 -21.35 6.62 0.89
N GLN A 68 -22.45 7.22 0.41
CA GLN A 68 -22.88 7.08 -0.98
C GLN A 68 -21.88 7.71 -1.94
N ALA A 69 -21.37 8.91 -1.63
CA ALA A 69 -20.35 9.56 -2.46
C ALA A 69 -19.05 8.74 -2.52
N LEU A 70 -18.76 7.98 -1.45
CA LEU A 70 -17.64 7.04 -1.36
C LEU A 70 -17.92 5.66 -1.99
N GLY A 71 -19.12 5.46 -2.57
CA GLY A 71 -19.49 4.18 -3.17
C GLY A 71 -19.80 3.06 -2.17
N MET A 72 -19.87 3.33 -0.87
CA MET A 72 -20.06 2.30 0.18
C MET A 72 -21.53 1.86 0.30
N VAL A 73 -22.44 2.76 0.04
CA VAL A 73 -23.89 2.52 0.09
C VAL A 73 -24.58 3.14 -1.13
N THR A 74 -25.83 2.76 -1.35
CA THR A 74 -26.74 3.46 -2.26
C THR A 74 -27.97 3.89 -1.48
N LEU A 75 -28.21 5.19 -1.35
CA LEU A 75 -29.39 5.73 -0.71
C LEU A 75 -30.64 5.44 -1.55
N THR A 76 -31.68 4.97 -0.89
CA THR A 76 -33.01 4.77 -1.49
C THR A 76 -33.96 5.78 -0.84
N GLY A 77 -33.99 6.98 -1.42
CA GLY A 77 -34.66 8.13 -0.80
C GLY A 77 -33.89 8.64 0.45
N ASN A 78 -34.61 9.28 1.38
CA ASN A 78 -34.03 9.86 2.60
C ASN A 78 -34.17 8.95 3.83
N SER A 79 -34.73 7.75 3.68
CA SER A 79 -35.08 6.90 4.82
C SER A 79 -34.32 5.58 4.88
N SER A 80 -33.74 5.14 3.77
CA SER A 80 -33.06 3.84 3.70
C SER A 80 -31.84 3.87 2.79
N ALA A 81 -30.95 2.92 3.01
CA ALA A 81 -29.75 2.72 2.20
C ALA A 81 -29.54 1.23 1.94
N VAL A 82 -28.94 0.90 0.82
CA VAL A 82 -28.48 -0.46 0.48
C VAL A 82 -26.97 -0.47 0.57
N VAL A 83 -26.42 -1.37 1.38
CA VAL A 83 -24.98 -1.55 1.53
C VAL A 83 -24.42 -2.15 0.23
N ARG A 84 -23.41 -1.51 -0.34
CA ARG A 84 -22.71 -2.05 -1.50
C ARG A 84 -21.73 -3.13 -1.07
N SER A 85 -21.51 -4.10 -1.92
CA SER A 85 -20.41 -5.04 -1.70
C SER A 85 -19.09 -4.28 -1.71
N GLN A 86 -18.32 -4.39 -0.64
CA GLN A 86 -16.95 -3.92 -0.68
C GLN A 86 -16.18 -4.80 -1.67
N ASN A 87 -15.71 -4.19 -2.74
CA ASN A 87 -14.89 -4.89 -3.72
C ASN A 87 -13.43 -4.84 -3.22
N PRO A 88 -12.78 -5.99 -2.98
CA PRO A 88 -11.35 -6.01 -2.65
C PRO A 88 -10.49 -5.27 -3.67
N GLU A 89 -10.89 -5.30 -4.97
CA GLU A 89 -10.23 -4.55 -6.04
C GLU A 89 -10.33 -3.04 -5.80
N GLU A 90 -11.49 -2.52 -5.40
CA GLU A 90 -11.67 -1.09 -5.08
C GLU A 90 -10.83 -0.66 -3.87
N THR A 91 -10.70 -1.51 -2.86
CA THR A 91 -9.81 -1.27 -1.73
C THR A 91 -8.36 -1.22 -2.18
N GLN A 92 -7.94 -2.15 -3.01
CA GLN A 92 -6.61 -2.16 -3.58
C GLN A 92 -6.32 -0.90 -4.39
N GLU A 93 -7.22 -0.54 -5.32
CA GLU A 93 -7.09 0.66 -6.16
C GLU A 93 -7.00 1.95 -5.31
N ALA A 94 -7.84 2.06 -4.27
CA ALA A 94 -7.80 3.21 -3.36
C ALA A 94 -6.46 3.31 -2.61
N TYR A 95 -5.93 2.20 -2.11
CA TYR A 95 -4.63 2.18 -1.41
C TYR A 95 -3.45 2.40 -2.35
N GLU A 96 -3.52 1.99 -3.60
CA GLU A 96 -2.52 2.34 -4.64
C GLU A 96 -2.48 3.86 -4.87
N ILE A 97 -3.65 4.52 -4.93
CA ILE A 97 -3.74 5.99 -5.02
C ILE A 97 -3.21 6.63 -3.73
N ARG A 98 -3.53 6.09 -2.55
CA ARG A 98 -3.01 6.55 -1.26
C ARG A 98 -1.48 6.50 -1.26
N ALA A 99 -0.89 5.37 -1.62
CA ALA A 99 0.55 5.17 -1.66
C ALA A 99 1.24 6.20 -2.58
N ALA A 100 0.70 6.43 -3.78
CA ALA A 100 1.23 7.43 -4.70
C ALA A 100 1.09 8.87 -4.16
N THR A 101 -0.05 9.19 -3.56
CA THR A 101 -0.33 10.52 -2.99
C THR A 101 0.61 10.83 -1.83
N GLU A 102 0.79 9.88 -0.92
CA GLU A 102 1.65 10.03 0.26
C GLU A 102 3.14 9.98 -0.09
N GLU A 103 3.56 9.23 -1.13
CA GLU A 103 4.93 9.32 -1.64
C GLU A 103 5.27 10.73 -2.12
N ILE A 104 4.38 11.36 -2.90
CA ILE A 104 4.58 12.72 -3.37
C ILE A 104 4.61 13.68 -2.18
N ALA A 105 3.71 13.51 -1.21
CA ALA A 105 3.64 14.33 -0.01
C ALA A 105 4.94 14.25 0.81
N GLY A 106 5.43 13.05 1.11
CA GLY A 106 6.66 12.85 1.87
C GLY A 106 7.88 13.46 1.19
N ARG A 107 7.96 13.29 -0.14
CA ARG A 107 9.06 13.87 -0.93
C ARG A 107 9.09 15.39 -0.85
N THR A 108 7.94 16.06 -0.86
CA THR A 108 7.84 17.52 -0.83
C THR A 108 7.88 18.07 0.59
N ALA A 109 7.23 17.41 1.55
CA ALA A 109 7.19 17.81 2.96
C ALA A 109 8.56 17.77 3.64
N ALA A 110 9.47 16.91 3.20
CA ALA A 110 10.78 16.74 3.84
C ALA A 110 11.61 18.04 3.93
N THR A 111 11.46 18.94 2.97
CA THR A 111 12.17 20.24 3.01
C THR A 111 11.61 21.14 4.12
N VAL A 112 10.30 21.10 4.34
CA VAL A 112 9.59 21.92 5.35
C VAL A 112 9.80 21.32 6.75
N LEU A 113 9.78 19.99 6.86
CA LEU A 113 9.85 19.26 8.13
C LEU A 113 11.29 19.01 8.62
N LYS A 114 12.30 19.37 7.85
CA LYS A 114 13.70 19.18 8.24
C LYS A 114 14.00 19.90 9.57
N GLY A 115 14.34 19.14 10.61
CA GLY A 115 14.58 19.65 11.97
C GLY A 115 13.31 20.05 12.74
N TYR A 116 12.10 19.79 12.20
CA TYR A 116 10.83 20.20 12.78
C TYR A 116 9.78 19.06 12.80
N THR A 117 10.21 17.85 13.13
CA THR A 117 9.30 16.67 13.17
C THR A 117 8.69 16.40 14.55
N GLY A 118 8.80 17.32 15.51
CA GLY A 118 8.35 17.11 16.88
C GLY A 118 6.88 16.72 17.01
N GLU A 119 5.98 17.28 16.18
CA GLU A 119 4.57 16.88 16.15
C GLU A 119 4.39 15.45 15.66
N LEU A 120 5.09 15.04 14.61
CA LEU A 120 5.04 13.67 14.10
C LEU A 120 5.62 12.66 15.11
N GLN A 121 6.65 13.04 15.85
CA GLN A 121 7.20 12.22 16.94
C GLN A 121 6.19 12.03 18.07
N ASN A 122 5.43 13.08 18.41
CA ASN A 122 4.37 13.01 19.41
C ASN A 122 3.23 12.09 18.96
N GLU A 123 2.80 12.18 17.70
CA GLU A 123 1.78 11.29 17.15
C GLU A 123 2.26 9.82 17.16
N LEU A 124 3.49 9.56 16.78
CA LEU A 124 4.06 8.22 16.86
C LEU A 124 4.13 7.68 18.29
N ALA A 125 4.50 8.51 19.27
CA ALA A 125 4.51 8.12 20.68
C ALA A 125 3.11 7.83 21.20
N ALA A 126 2.11 8.60 20.76
CA ALA A 126 0.71 8.38 21.10
C ALA A 126 0.15 7.09 20.47
N MET A 127 0.46 6.81 19.19
CA MET A 127 0.12 5.54 18.53
C MET A 127 0.70 4.34 19.30
N ARG A 128 1.98 4.38 19.70
CA ARG A 128 2.60 3.33 20.52
C ARG A 128 1.86 3.09 21.83
N THR A 129 1.47 4.19 22.49
CA THR A 129 0.75 4.13 23.77
C THR A 129 -0.64 3.51 23.58
N ALA A 130 -1.36 3.92 22.53
CA ALA A 130 -2.66 3.38 22.19
C ALA A 130 -2.58 1.90 21.80
N ALA A 131 -1.63 1.53 20.95
CA ALA A 131 -1.39 0.14 20.53
C ALA A 131 -1.08 -0.77 21.73
N ALA A 132 -0.24 -0.32 22.67
CA ALA A 132 0.09 -1.07 23.88
C ALA A 132 -1.12 -1.30 24.81
N ARG A 133 -2.15 -0.47 24.73
CA ARG A 133 -3.41 -0.59 25.49
C ARG A 133 -4.49 -1.34 24.72
N GLY A 134 -4.26 -1.68 23.45
CA GLY A 134 -5.28 -2.24 22.55
C GLY A 134 -6.37 -1.23 22.17
N ASP A 135 -6.12 0.07 22.32
CA ASP A 135 -7.05 1.15 21.96
C ASP A 135 -6.90 1.46 20.46
N LEU A 136 -7.65 0.73 19.64
CA LEU A 136 -7.62 0.84 18.19
C LEU A 136 -8.13 2.18 17.69
N ASP A 137 -9.13 2.76 18.37
CA ASP A 137 -9.71 4.07 18.00
C ASP A 137 -8.70 5.20 18.20
N ALA A 138 -8.06 5.24 19.37
CA ALA A 138 -7.01 6.22 19.64
C ALA A 138 -5.81 6.03 18.71
N CYS A 139 -5.42 4.77 18.43
CA CYS A 139 -4.35 4.47 17.50
C CYS A 139 -4.67 5.01 16.10
N ALA A 140 -5.89 4.76 15.60
CA ALA A 140 -6.35 5.26 14.31
C ALA A 140 -6.40 6.79 14.24
N GLU A 141 -6.79 7.45 15.31
CA GLU A 141 -6.84 8.91 15.37
C GLU A 141 -5.46 9.53 15.19
N HIS A 142 -4.48 9.00 15.90
CA HIS A 142 -3.09 9.47 15.81
C HIS A 142 -2.44 9.12 14.46
N ASP A 143 -2.75 7.96 13.88
CA ASP A 143 -2.29 7.54 12.55
C ASP A 143 -2.82 8.48 11.45
N VAL A 144 -4.13 8.75 11.47
CA VAL A 144 -4.77 9.72 10.55
C VAL A 144 -4.11 11.09 10.66
N LYS A 145 -3.88 11.57 11.89
CA LYS A 145 -3.27 12.87 12.12
C LYS A 145 -1.83 12.91 11.63
N PHE A 146 -1.04 11.87 11.87
CA PHE A 146 0.33 11.72 11.39
C PHE A 146 0.42 11.89 9.87
N HIS A 147 -0.35 11.10 9.12
CA HIS A 147 -0.37 11.17 7.66
C HIS A 147 -0.88 12.51 7.13
N ARG A 148 -1.94 13.03 7.76
CA ARG A 148 -2.54 14.31 7.37
C ARG A 148 -1.60 15.49 7.59
N ASP A 149 -0.79 15.47 8.64
CA ASP A 149 0.17 16.55 8.92
C ASP A 149 1.34 16.54 7.93
N ILE A 150 1.77 15.38 7.44
CA ILE A 150 2.73 15.27 6.32
C ILE A 150 2.12 15.85 5.03
N LEU A 151 0.85 15.52 4.72
CA LEU A 151 0.15 16.06 3.56
C LEU A 151 0.02 17.58 3.61
N LYS A 152 -0.28 18.15 4.78
CA LYS A 152 -0.31 19.61 4.98
C LYS A 152 1.08 20.24 4.81
N ALA A 153 2.12 19.60 5.38
CA ALA A 153 3.50 20.08 5.26
C ALA A 153 4.01 20.05 3.80
N ALA A 154 3.43 19.21 2.95
CA ALA A 154 3.73 19.20 1.51
C ALA A 154 3.26 20.46 0.78
N GLN A 155 2.41 21.30 1.40
CA GLN A 155 1.86 22.54 0.82
C GLN A 155 1.23 22.34 -0.56
N ASN A 156 0.58 21.19 -0.77
CA ASN A 156 -0.10 20.84 -2.01
C ASN A 156 -1.57 20.50 -1.73
N ASP A 157 -2.43 21.49 -1.88
CA ASP A 157 -3.86 21.35 -1.60
C ASP A 157 -4.56 20.32 -2.49
N VAL A 158 -4.00 19.98 -3.64
CA VAL A 158 -4.56 18.95 -4.52
C VAL A 158 -4.38 17.57 -3.87
N LEU A 159 -3.20 17.27 -3.32
CA LEU A 159 -2.96 16.01 -2.61
C LEU A 159 -3.90 15.86 -1.41
N LEU A 160 -4.06 16.94 -0.63
CA LEU A 160 -4.94 16.93 0.54
C LEU A 160 -6.40 16.72 0.11
N ARG A 161 -6.88 17.38 -0.97
CA ARG A 161 -8.23 17.15 -1.49
C ARG A 161 -8.44 15.71 -2.00
N VAL A 162 -7.47 15.14 -2.69
CA VAL A 162 -7.56 13.72 -3.12
C VAL A 162 -7.66 12.80 -1.90
N TRP A 163 -6.83 13.04 -0.89
CA TRP A 163 -6.82 12.27 0.35
C TRP A 163 -8.17 12.35 1.08
N ASP A 164 -8.75 13.56 1.18
CA ASP A 164 -10.06 13.80 1.78
C ASP A 164 -11.20 13.20 0.95
N THR A 165 -11.16 13.35 -0.38
CA THR A 165 -12.19 12.83 -1.29
C THR A 165 -12.29 11.30 -1.24
N LEU A 166 -11.15 10.60 -1.09
CA LEU A 166 -11.11 9.16 -0.97
C LEU A 166 -11.33 8.68 0.47
N ALA A 167 -11.57 9.61 1.41
CA ALA A 167 -11.86 9.36 2.82
C ALA A 167 -10.85 8.41 3.48
N PHE A 168 -9.56 8.66 3.28
CA PHE A 168 -8.53 7.82 3.88
C PHE A 168 -8.54 7.85 5.41
N ASP A 169 -9.04 8.91 6.02
CA ASP A 169 -9.30 8.96 7.47
C ASP A 169 -10.26 7.84 7.93
N LEU A 170 -11.30 7.54 7.15
CA LEU A 170 -12.23 6.45 7.45
C LEU A 170 -11.62 5.08 7.11
N ARG A 171 -10.92 4.98 5.98
CA ARG A 171 -10.29 3.72 5.56
C ARG A 171 -9.19 3.28 6.52
N ILE A 172 -8.41 4.22 7.07
CA ILE A 172 -7.41 3.95 8.10
C ILE A 172 -8.09 3.39 9.36
N ARG A 173 -9.15 4.03 9.84
CA ARG A 173 -9.89 3.57 11.03
C ARG A 173 -10.45 2.16 10.84
N ALA A 174 -11.05 1.91 9.69
CA ALA A 174 -11.58 0.60 9.34
C ALA A 174 -10.49 -0.48 9.24
N ALA A 175 -9.29 -0.10 8.78
CA ALA A 175 -8.17 -1.02 8.67
C ALA A 175 -7.64 -1.50 10.03
N MET A 176 -7.80 -0.71 11.11
CA MET A 176 -7.19 -1.00 12.42
C MET A 176 -7.55 -2.37 12.99
N GLU A 177 -8.79 -2.81 12.84
CA GLU A 177 -9.19 -4.15 13.31
C GLU A 177 -8.46 -5.26 12.53
N THR A 178 -8.38 -5.10 11.21
CA THR A 178 -7.72 -6.09 10.35
C THR A 178 -6.21 -6.16 10.63
N VAL A 179 -5.57 -5.01 10.85
CA VAL A 179 -4.12 -4.95 11.14
C VAL A 179 -3.80 -5.19 12.62
N SER A 180 -4.80 -5.42 13.48
CA SER A 180 -4.62 -5.51 14.94
C SER A 180 -3.56 -6.53 15.38
N LYS A 181 -3.46 -7.66 14.70
CA LYS A 181 -2.43 -8.70 15.00
C LYS A 181 -1.00 -8.24 14.68
N GLY A 182 -0.83 -7.34 13.71
CA GLY A 182 0.46 -6.75 13.31
C GLY A 182 0.61 -5.29 13.71
N LEU A 183 -0.28 -4.77 14.54
CA LEU A 183 -0.35 -3.36 14.89
C LEU A 183 0.98 -2.78 15.43
N PRO A 184 1.74 -3.45 16.31
CA PRO A 184 3.03 -2.94 16.75
C PRO A 184 4.02 -2.72 15.60
N ASP A 185 4.08 -3.64 14.63
CA ASP A 185 4.97 -3.53 13.47
C ASP A 185 4.52 -2.40 12.53
N VAL A 186 3.21 -2.26 12.33
CA VAL A 186 2.63 -1.15 11.55
C VAL A 186 2.94 0.19 12.21
N VAL A 187 2.79 0.31 13.52
CA VAL A 187 3.14 1.53 14.27
C VAL A 187 4.63 1.83 14.19
N GLU A 188 5.51 0.84 14.37
CA GLU A 188 6.94 1.05 14.28
C GLU A 188 7.44 1.39 12.86
N SER A 189 6.71 1.01 11.83
CA SER A 189 7.04 1.37 10.44
C SER A 189 6.96 2.88 10.14
N HIS A 190 6.35 3.68 11.03
CA HIS A 190 6.34 5.14 10.94
C HIS A 190 7.68 5.79 11.34
N ARG A 191 8.48 5.13 12.18
CA ARG A 191 9.74 5.69 12.69
C ARG A 191 10.73 6.04 11.59
N PRO A 192 11.03 5.15 10.63
CA PRO A 192 11.93 5.51 9.52
C PRO A 192 11.44 6.70 8.70
N ILE A 193 10.11 6.88 8.58
CA ILE A 193 9.51 8.03 7.88
C ILE A 193 9.86 9.32 8.61
N VAL A 194 9.68 9.36 9.94
CA VAL A 194 10.06 10.52 10.77
C VAL A 194 11.54 10.82 10.65
N ASP A 195 12.40 9.80 10.73
CA ASP A 195 13.86 9.94 10.65
C ASP A 195 14.30 10.52 9.28
N ALA A 196 13.66 10.10 8.19
CA ALA A 196 13.94 10.62 6.85
C ALA A 196 13.47 12.07 6.67
N LEU A 197 12.28 12.41 7.20
CA LEU A 197 11.74 13.77 7.19
C LEU A 197 12.62 14.71 8.03
N GLU A 198 13.06 14.28 9.22
CA GLU A 198 13.94 15.04 10.10
C GLU A 198 15.26 15.41 9.41
N LYS A 199 15.84 14.48 8.64
CA LYS A 199 17.05 14.71 7.84
C LYS A 199 16.79 15.55 6.59
N GLY A 200 15.55 15.74 6.18
CA GLY A 200 15.19 16.40 4.92
C GLY A 200 15.43 15.51 3.69
N CYS A 201 15.47 14.18 3.86
CA CYS A 201 15.70 13.21 2.80
C CYS A 201 14.39 12.90 2.05
N GLY A 202 13.92 13.83 1.19
CA GLY A 202 12.60 13.75 0.57
C GLY A 202 12.35 12.48 -0.25
N ARG A 203 13.33 12.04 -1.06
CA ARG A 203 13.20 10.79 -1.83
C ARG A 203 12.97 9.58 -0.92
N GLU A 204 13.76 9.49 0.15
CA GLU A 204 13.67 8.41 1.13
C GLU A 204 12.33 8.47 1.89
N ALA A 205 11.93 9.65 2.37
CA ALA A 205 10.66 9.84 3.07
C ALA A 205 9.46 9.43 2.21
N GLY A 206 9.45 9.82 0.92
CA GLY A 206 8.39 9.42 0.00
C GLY A 206 8.33 7.91 -0.23
N LEU A 207 9.47 7.25 -0.45
CA LEU A 207 9.52 5.80 -0.62
C LEU A 207 9.08 5.05 0.64
N LEU A 208 9.47 5.52 1.83
CA LEU A 208 9.08 4.93 3.10
C LEU A 208 7.57 5.05 3.34
N LEU A 209 6.96 6.20 3.02
CA LEU A 209 5.50 6.38 3.10
C LEU A 209 4.77 5.44 2.14
N ARG A 210 5.21 5.35 0.89
CA ARG A 210 4.65 4.38 -0.06
C ARG A 210 4.69 2.96 0.50
N ASN A 211 5.87 2.52 0.94
CA ASN A 211 6.07 1.17 1.46
C ASN A 211 5.22 0.90 2.71
N HIS A 212 5.07 1.89 3.59
CA HIS A 212 4.20 1.80 4.76
C HIS A 212 2.75 1.54 4.33
N VAL A 213 2.20 2.33 3.40
CA VAL A 213 0.83 2.16 2.90
C VAL A 213 0.63 0.82 2.19
N GLU A 214 1.61 0.39 1.38
CA GLU A 214 1.59 -0.92 0.71
C GLU A 214 1.63 -2.08 1.73
N THR A 215 2.37 -1.93 2.84
CA THR A 215 2.36 -2.92 3.94
C THR A 215 0.98 -3.04 4.59
N VAL A 216 0.31 -1.92 4.85
CA VAL A 216 -1.07 -1.94 5.37
C VAL A 216 -2.00 -2.64 4.38
N LEU A 217 -1.89 -2.34 3.09
CA LEU A 217 -2.68 -3.03 2.05
C LEU A 217 -2.48 -4.55 2.05
N GLU A 218 -1.25 -5.02 2.29
CA GLU A 218 -0.99 -6.45 2.42
C GLU A 218 -1.77 -7.10 3.57
N TYR A 219 -1.90 -6.42 4.71
CA TYR A 219 -2.75 -6.90 5.82
C TYR A 219 -4.23 -6.94 5.43
N LEU A 220 -4.72 -5.94 4.71
CA LEU A 220 -6.13 -5.83 4.31
C LEU A 220 -6.52 -6.87 3.24
N THR A 221 -5.57 -7.28 2.42
CA THR A 221 -5.81 -8.24 1.32
C THR A 221 -5.45 -9.68 1.70
N ARG A 222 -4.93 -9.93 2.91
CA ARG A 222 -4.73 -11.28 3.43
C ARG A 222 -6.07 -11.96 3.64
N VAL A 223 -6.36 -12.94 2.80
CA VAL A 223 -7.46 -13.89 3.07
C VAL A 223 -6.94 -14.90 4.11
N GLU A 224 -7.51 -14.90 5.33
CA GLU A 224 -7.28 -16.01 6.29
C GLU A 224 -7.73 -17.31 5.61
N PRO A 225 -6.91 -18.35 5.57
CA PRO A 225 -7.34 -19.62 5.01
C PRO A 225 -8.36 -20.25 5.94
N ASP A 226 -9.55 -20.55 5.43
CA ASP A 226 -10.43 -21.54 6.05
C ASP A 226 -9.62 -22.83 6.29
N SER A 227 -9.65 -23.28 7.53
CA SER A 227 -9.04 -24.53 7.95
C SER A 227 -9.61 -25.68 7.12
N GLU A 228 -8.71 -26.46 6.55
CA GLU A 228 -8.93 -27.72 5.83
C GLU A 228 -9.11 -27.66 4.31
N SER A 229 -7.99 -27.70 3.61
CA SER A 229 -7.81 -28.67 2.52
C SER A 229 -6.32 -28.82 2.18
N HIS A 230 -5.80 -29.99 2.45
CA HIS A 230 -4.51 -30.48 1.98
C HIS A 230 -4.50 -30.49 0.45
N ARG A 231 -3.63 -29.67 -0.16
CA ARG A 231 -3.19 -29.88 -1.54
C ARG A 231 -1.68 -29.76 -1.60
N GLU A 232 -1.10 -30.87 -2.04
CA GLU A 232 0.33 -31.02 -2.32
C GLU A 232 0.86 -29.96 -3.29
N PRO A 233 2.16 -29.59 -3.19
CA PRO A 233 2.77 -28.64 -4.11
C PRO A 233 2.94 -29.27 -5.49
N ARG A 234 2.16 -28.82 -6.46
CA ARG A 234 2.42 -29.16 -7.86
C ARG A 234 3.72 -28.50 -8.30
N ARG A 235 4.70 -29.34 -8.61
CA ARG A 235 5.87 -29.01 -9.43
C ARG A 235 5.40 -28.84 -10.86
N ASP A 236 5.30 -27.61 -11.34
CA ASP A 236 5.18 -27.34 -12.76
C ASP A 236 6.20 -26.30 -13.18
N LEU A 237 7.13 -26.78 -14.01
CA LEU A 237 8.27 -26.06 -14.60
C LEU A 237 7.87 -25.20 -15.82
N ALA A 238 6.59 -24.87 -15.98
CA ALA A 238 6.07 -24.14 -17.15
C ALA A 238 5.70 -22.68 -16.84
N LEU A 239 6.47 -21.97 -16.00
CA LEU A 239 6.13 -20.63 -15.54
C LEU A 239 6.90 -19.50 -16.22
N PHE A 240 7.48 -19.73 -17.41
CA PHE A 240 8.30 -18.70 -18.06
C PHE A 240 7.64 -17.93 -19.20
N ASP A 241 6.44 -18.31 -19.63
CA ASP A 241 5.78 -17.65 -20.79
C ASP A 241 4.64 -16.68 -20.46
N SER A 242 4.41 -16.35 -19.20
CA SER A 242 3.25 -15.52 -18.83
C SER A 242 3.52 -14.47 -17.77
N TYR A 243 4.59 -13.69 -17.90
CA TYR A 243 4.69 -12.39 -17.22
C TYR A 243 4.15 -11.23 -18.08
N THR A 244 3.26 -11.54 -19.00
CA THR A 244 2.25 -10.58 -19.44
C THR A 244 1.14 -10.61 -18.41
N VAL A 245 0.97 -9.51 -17.70
CA VAL A 245 -0.11 -9.29 -16.73
C VAL A 245 -1.45 -9.51 -17.43
N GLU A 246 -1.95 -10.74 -17.44
CA GLU A 246 -3.36 -10.98 -17.67
C GLU A 246 -4.12 -10.56 -16.40
N ARG A 247 -4.94 -9.53 -16.55
CA ARG A 247 -5.96 -9.15 -15.60
C ARG A 247 -6.89 -10.34 -15.39
N GLY A 248 -6.84 -10.96 -14.21
CA GLY A 248 -7.85 -11.96 -13.87
C GLY A 248 -7.36 -13.02 -12.90
N SER A 249 -7.86 -12.91 -11.71
CA SER A 249 -7.93 -13.83 -10.57
C SER A 249 -6.98 -13.54 -9.43
N ALA A 250 -7.58 -13.14 -8.30
CA ALA A 250 -6.96 -13.02 -6.99
C ALA A 250 -6.31 -14.35 -6.59
N ARG A 251 -5.00 -14.48 -6.84
CA ARG A 251 -4.19 -15.53 -6.24
C ARG A 251 -3.76 -15.08 -4.86
N THR A 252 -4.20 -15.80 -3.87
CA THR A 252 -3.88 -15.72 -2.45
C THR A 252 -2.36 -15.70 -2.23
N TYR A 253 -1.80 -14.54 -1.90
CA TYR A 253 -0.40 -14.44 -1.45
C TYR A 253 -0.34 -14.84 0.02
N ARG A 254 -0.02 -16.09 0.29
CA ARG A 254 0.04 -16.66 1.65
C ARG A 254 1.29 -16.27 2.44
N SER A 255 2.36 -15.88 1.77
CA SER A 255 3.61 -15.34 2.30
C SER A 255 4.43 -14.88 1.11
N GLY A 256 5.10 -13.73 1.18
CA GLY A 256 5.90 -13.23 0.07
C GLY A 256 5.77 -11.71 -0.12
N LEU A 257 6.47 -11.18 -1.11
CA LEU A 257 6.36 -9.77 -1.50
C LEU A 257 5.00 -9.49 -2.13
N SER A 258 4.44 -8.31 -1.88
CA SER A 258 3.28 -7.85 -2.63
C SER A 258 3.59 -7.75 -4.14
N PRO A 259 2.57 -7.85 -5.02
CA PRO A 259 2.75 -7.70 -6.45
C PRO A 259 3.48 -6.42 -6.85
N ALA A 260 3.18 -5.31 -6.17
CA ALA A 260 3.81 -4.02 -6.43
C ALA A 260 5.29 -4.02 -6.05
N ARG A 261 5.65 -4.57 -4.88
CA ARG A 261 7.04 -4.72 -4.45
C ARG A 261 7.82 -5.68 -5.35
N LEU A 262 7.21 -6.83 -5.66
CA LEU A 262 7.83 -7.82 -6.53
C LEU A 262 8.11 -7.22 -7.91
N ARG A 263 7.14 -6.51 -8.51
CA ARG A 263 7.30 -5.82 -9.79
C ARG A 263 8.42 -4.79 -9.73
N ARG A 264 8.44 -3.92 -8.73
CA ARG A 264 9.49 -2.89 -8.56
C ARG A 264 10.88 -3.49 -8.48
N VAL A 265 11.04 -4.57 -7.69
CA VAL A 265 12.33 -5.27 -7.58
C VAL A 265 12.71 -5.95 -8.88
N THR A 266 11.76 -6.60 -9.56
CA THR A 266 12.05 -7.26 -10.85
C THR A 266 12.36 -6.25 -11.95
N GLU A 267 11.68 -5.11 -11.99
CA GLU A 267 12.01 -3.98 -12.88
C GLU A 267 13.45 -3.49 -12.63
N LEU A 268 13.82 -3.25 -11.36
CA LEU A 268 15.19 -2.87 -10.99
C LEU A 268 16.22 -3.91 -11.44
N MET A 269 15.90 -5.22 -11.29
CA MET A 269 16.78 -6.31 -11.74
C MET A 269 16.96 -6.34 -13.28
N HIS A 270 15.91 -5.95 -14.03
CA HIS A 270 15.99 -5.83 -15.49
C HIS A 270 16.74 -4.57 -15.92
N GLU A 271 16.51 -3.44 -15.27
CA GLU A 271 17.16 -2.16 -15.57
C GLU A 271 18.68 -2.21 -15.29
N LYS A 272 19.06 -2.87 -14.19
CA LYS A 272 20.47 -2.99 -13.76
C LYS A 272 21.10 -4.35 -14.12
N ILE A 273 20.66 -4.96 -15.22
CA ILE A 273 21.11 -6.31 -15.60
C ILE A 273 22.61 -6.39 -15.84
N GLU A 274 23.22 -5.33 -16.36
CA GLU A 274 24.63 -5.20 -16.69
C GLU A 274 25.49 -4.87 -15.46
N ASP A 275 24.88 -4.27 -14.44
CA ASP A 275 25.55 -3.76 -13.26
C ASP A 275 25.64 -4.77 -12.12
N GLU A 276 26.48 -4.46 -11.13
CA GLU A 276 26.47 -5.17 -9.85
C GLU A 276 25.28 -4.70 -9.02
N LEU A 277 24.22 -5.51 -8.98
CA LEU A 277 23.06 -5.27 -8.16
C LEU A 277 23.24 -5.97 -6.81
N SER A 278 23.39 -5.19 -5.74
CA SER A 278 23.56 -5.70 -4.39
C SER A 278 22.24 -6.18 -3.77
N LEU A 279 22.33 -7.04 -2.75
CA LEU A 279 21.16 -7.48 -1.99
C LEU A 279 20.52 -6.31 -1.23
N GLU A 280 21.36 -5.37 -0.77
CA GLU A 280 20.96 -4.13 -0.10
C GLU A 280 20.10 -3.25 -1.00
N GLU A 281 20.53 -3.00 -2.24
CA GLU A 281 19.78 -2.20 -3.22
C GLU A 281 18.42 -2.85 -3.57
N MET A 282 18.38 -4.17 -3.72
CA MET A 282 17.14 -4.90 -3.96
C MET A 282 16.18 -4.81 -2.76
N ALA A 283 16.70 -4.99 -1.54
CA ALA A 283 15.93 -4.90 -0.32
C ALA A 283 15.42 -3.46 -0.09
N GLU A 284 16.25 -2.46 -0.35
CA GLU A 284 15.88 -1.04 -0.28
C GLU A 284 14.76 -0.71 -1.27
N SER A 285 14.82 -1.22 -2.50
CA SER A 285 13.75 -1.01 -3.48
C SER A 285 12.43 -1.63 -3.05
N ALA A 286 12.46 -2.71 -2.27
CA ALA A 286 11.30 -3.33 -1.66
C ALA A 286 10.88 -2.67 -0.33
N GLY A 287 11.70 -1.75 0.22
CA GLY A 287 11.47 -1.15 1.54
C GLY A 287 11.55 -2.15 2.69
N LEU A 288 12.49 -3.10 2.61
CA LEU A 288 12.66 -4.19 3.59
C LEU A 288 14.14 -4.29 4.01
N SER A 289 14.39 -4.90 5.17
CA SER A 289 15.74 -5.34 5.50
C SER A 289 16.17 -6.48 4.58
N THR A 290 17.47 -6.64 4.34
CA THR A 290 18.05 -7.68 3.47
C THR A 290 17.59 -9.09 3.85
N THR A 291 17.51 -9.38 5.14
CA THR A 291 17.05 -10.68 5.66
C THR A 291 15.58 -10.93 5.34
N HIS A 292 14.73 -9.96 5.64
CA HIS A 292 13.30 -10.04 5.40
C HIS A 292 12.99 -10.08 3.91
N PHE A 293 13.65 -9.22 3.12
CA PHE A 293 13.55 -9.24 1.67
C PHE A 293 13.89 -10.60 1.07
N SER A 294 15.02 -11.20 1.46
CA SER A 294 15.46 -12.50 0.94
C SER A 294 14.44 -13.60 1.21
N LEU A 295 13.84 -13.61 2.41
CA LEU A 295 12.80 -14.56 2.78
C LEU A 295 11.54 -14.34 1.94
N MET A 296 10.99 -13.12 1.95
CA MET A 296 9.76 -12.76 1.25
C MET A 296 9.89 -12.93 -0.27
N PHE A 297 11.02 -12.55 -0.84
CA PHE A 297 11.30 -12.74 -2.28
C PHE A 297 11.33 -14.22 -2.66
N ARG A 298 11.99 -15.06 -1.84
CA ARG A 298 12.02 -16.50 -2.05
C ARG A 298 10.64 -17.13 -1.95
N GLU A 299 9.82 -16.67 -1.02
CA GLU A 299 8.44 -17.12 -0.87
C GLU A 299 7.58 -16.74 -2.09
N SER A 300 7.79 -15.54 -2.66
CA SER A 300 7.06 -15.09 -3.85
C SER A 300 7.51 -15.78 -5.14
N THR A 301 8.81 -16.06 -5.30
CA THR A 301 9.41 -16.50 -6.58
C THR A 301 9.92 -17.93 -6.57
N GLY A 302 9.94 -18.56 -5.40
CA GLY A 302 10.50 -19.90 -5.20
C GLY A 302 12.04 -19.95 -5.22
N VAL A 303 12.72 -18.82 -5.48
CA VAL A 303 14.19 -18.76 -5.59
C VAL A 303 14.75 -17.55 -4.85
N SER A 304 16.04 -17.60 -4.50
CA SER A 304 16.69 -16.43 -3.87
C SER A 304 16.81 -15.26 -4.85
N PRO A 305 16.90 -14.00 -4.37
CA PRO A 305 17.10 -12.83 -5.21
C PRO A 305 18.28 -12.97 -6.17
N HIS A 306 19.43 -13.44 -5.67
CA HIS A 306 20.61 -13.67 -6.51
C HIS A 306 20.37 -14.72 -7.60
N GLN A 307 19.68 -15.82 -7.29
CA GLN A 307 19.34 -16.84 -8.30
C GLN A 307 18.38 -16.28 -9.35
N PHE A 308 17.46 -15.40 -8.96
CA PHE A 308 16.55 -14.74 -9.89
C PHE A 308 17.30 -13.80 -10.84
N VAL A 309 18.22 -12.96 -10.35
CA VAL A 309 19.09 -12.11 -11.18
C VAL A 309 19.87 -12.97 -12.19
N LEU A 310 20.45 -14.09 -11.76
CA LEU A 310 21.15 -14.99 -12.67
C LEU A 310 20.22 -15.56 -13.76
N ARG A 311 18.95 -15.85 -13.45
CA ARG A 311 17.96 -16.28 -14.45
C ARG A 311 17.68 -15.19 -15.47
N VAL A 312 17.41 -13.97 -15.01
CA VAL A 312 17.17 -12.81 -15.89
C VAL A 312 18.35 -12.59 -16.83
N ARG A 313 19.57 -12.66 -16.30
CA ARG A 313 20.82 -12.54 -17.09
C ARG A 313 20.96 -13.64 -18.15
N VAL A 314 20.63 -14.88 -17.80
CA VAL A 314 20.70 -16.00 -18.75
C VAL A 314 19.64 -15.88 -19.84
N GLU A 315 18.40 -15.48 -19.51
CA GLU A 315 17.36 -15.25 -20.52
C GLU A 315 17.75 -14.13 -21.48
N ARG A 316 18.27 -13.03 -20.98
CA ARG A 316 18.79 -11.95 -21.84
C ARG A 316 19.93 -12.42 -22.73
N ALA A 317 20.86 -13.24 -22.21
CA ALA A 317 21.94 -13.82 -22.99
C ALA A 317 21.42 -14.77 -24.08
N LYS A 318 20.37 -15.56 -23.82
CA LYS A 318 19.72 -16.41 -24.84
C LYS A 318 19.17 -15.59 -26.00
N GLU A 319 18.52 -14.47 -25.73
CA GLU A 319 18.03 -13.55 -26.76
C GLU A 319 19.19 -13.02 -27.62
N MET A 320 20.26 -12.56 -26.98
CA MET A 320 21.44 -12.04 -27.70
C MET A 320 22.14 -13.10 -28.54
N LEU A 321 22.28 -14.32 -28.02
CA LEU A 321 22.95 -15.42 -28.69
C LEU A 321 22.20 -15.98 -29.91
N ARG A 322 20.95 -15.62 -30.12
CA ARG A 322 20.18 -15.92 -31.34
C ARG A 322 20.67 -15.10 -32.56
N SER A 323 21.39 -14.01 -32.32
CA SER A 323 22.02 -13.22 -33.39
C SER A 323 23.38 -13.77 -33.77
N ALA A 324 23.63 -13.94 -35.08
CA ALA A 324 24.90 -14.37 -35.60
C ALA A 324 26.05 -13.38 -35.34
N GLU A 325 25.73 -12.11 -35.15
CA GLU A 325 26.70 -11.04 -34.97
C GLU A 325 27.23 -10.95 -33.53
N VAL A 326 26.51 -11.52 -32.54
CA VAL A 326 26.86 -11.42 -31.13
C VAL A 326 27.81 -12.58 -30.74
N ARG A 327 29.00 -12.24 -30.25
CA ARG A 327 29.93 -13.24 -29.70
C ARG A 327 29.51 -13.63 -28.29
N VAL A 328 29.83 -14.86 -27.89
CA VAL A 328 29.55 -15.39 -26.54
C VAL A 328 30.14 -14.50 -25.43
N LEU A 329 31.32 -13.92 -25.68
CA LEU A 329 31.96 -13.00 -24.74
C LEU A 329 31.16 -11.68 -24.58
N ASP A 330 30.71 -11.12 -25.71
CA ASP A 330 29.94 -9.85 -25.70
C ASP A 330 28.59 -10.04 -24.98
N ALA A 331 27.93 -11.17 -25.23
CA ALA A 331 26.68 -11.51 -24.49
C ALA A 331 26.94 -11.69 -22.99
N ALA A 332 28.07 -12.29 -22.58
CA ALA A 332 28.41 -12.46 -21.19
C ALA A 332 28.58 -11.09 -20.47
N VAL A 333 29.32 -10.16 -21.11
CA VAL A 333 29.57 -8.81 -20.57
C VAL A 333 28.28 -8.00 -20.51
N ALA A 334 27.53 -7.96 -21.60
CA ALA A 334 26.25 -7.22 -21.68
C ALA A 334 25.15 -7.76 -20.73
N CYS A 335 25.34 -8.98 -20.21
CA CYS A 335 24.45 -9.56 -19.20
C CYS A 335 25.07 -9.52 -17.78
N GLY A 336 26.09 -8.69 -17.54
CA GLY A 336 26.66 -8.44 -16.21
C GLY A 336 27.45 -9.61 -15.60
N PHE A 337 27.99 -10.51 -16.42
CA PHE A 337 28.89 -11.57 -15.94
C PHE A 337 30.36 -11.08 -15.96
N LYS A 338 31.01 -11.11 -14.80
CA LYS A 338 32.40 -10.66 -14.64
C LYS A 338 33.41 -11.51 -15.44
N THR A 339 33.09 -12.78 -15.66
CA THR A 339 33.97 -13.71 -16.41
C THR A 339 33.18 -14.63 -17.32
N GLN A 340 33.74 -14.92 -18.49
CA GLN A 340 33.15 -15.87 -19.45
C GLN A 340 33.01 -17.28 -18.85
N GLN A 341 33.94 -17.67 -17.98
CA GLN A 341 33.88 -18.98 -17.31
C GLN A 341 32.70 -19.09 -16.36
N HIS A 342 32.45 -18.05 -15.60
CA HIS A 342 31.27 -17.98 -14.70
C HIS A 342 29.98 -18.01 -15.52
N PHE A 343 29.89 -17.21 -16.59
CA PHE A 343 28.77 -17.22 -17.51
C PHE A 343 28.51 -18.61 -18.08
N ALA A 344 29.52 -19.25 -18.65
CA ALA A 344 29.37 -20.57 -19.28
C ALA A 344 28.89 -21.64 -18.28
N ARG A 345 29.38 -21.61 -17.04
CA ARG A 345 28.96 -22.52 -15.98
C ARG A 345 27.50 -22.30 -15.58
N VAL A 346 27.09 -21.04 -15.38
CA VAL A 346 25.72 -20.70 -15.01
C VAL A 346 24.76 -21.01 -16.13
N PHE A 347 25.08 -20.63 -17.36
CA PHE A 347 24.30 -20.91 -18.56
C PHE A 347 24.06 -22.39 -18.75
N ARG A 348 25.15 -23.23 -18.73
CA ARG A 348 25.03 -24.66 -18.86
C ARG A 348 24.20 -25.31 -17.76
N ARG A 349 24.33 -24.84 -16.53
CA ARG A 349 23.52 -25.32 -15.40
C ARG A 349 22.03 -25.04 -15.60
N MET A 350 21.67 -23.92 -16.24
CA MET A 350 20.29 -23.50 -16.44
C MET A 350 19.66 -24.00 -17.73
N CYS A 351 20.47 -24.08 -18.81
CA CYS A 351 19.98 -24.42 -20.14
C CYS A 351 20.32 -25.87 -20.56
N GLY A 352 21.12 -26.58 -19.76
CA GLY A 352 21.58 -27.94 -20.10
C GLY A 352 22.74 -28.01 -21.12
N VAL A 353 22.91 -26.96 -21.92
CA VAL A 353 23.94 -26.83 -22.98
C VAL A 353 24.84 -25.62 -22.74
N SER A 354 26.02 -25.58 -23.32
CA SER A 354 26.91 -24.43 -23.24
C SER A 354 26.37 -23.25 -24.09
N PRO A 355 26.78 -21.99 -23.80
CA PRO A 355 26.40 -20.84 -24.63
C PRO A 355 26.78 -20.99 -26.10
N THR A 356 27.91 -21.67 -26.37
CA THR A 356 28.41 -21.92 -27.74
C THR A 356 27.56 -22.96 -28.46
N GLU A 357 27.22 -24.07 -27.80
CA GLU A 357 26.29 -25.07 -28.32
C GLU A 357 24.92 -24.49 -28.59
N TYR A 358 24.36 -23.72 -27.64
CA TYR A 358 23.08 -23.02 -27.78
C TYR A 358 23.05 -22.10 -29.01
N ARG A 359 24.10 -21.29 -29.19
CA ARG A 359 24.22 -20.39 -30.35
C ARG A 359 24.29 -21.18 -31.67
N GLN A 360 25.03 -22.31 -31.71
CA GLN A 360 25.16 -23.14 -32.93
C GLN A 360 23.83 -23.79 -33.32
N GLU A 361 23.01 -24.16 -32.36
CA GLU A 361 21.69 -24.76 -32.58
C GLU A 361 20.72 -23.78 -33.25
N PHE A 362 20.76 -22.48 -32.90
CA PHE A 362 19.93 -21.46 -33.50
C PHE A 362 20.46 -20.85 -34.80
N LEU A 363 21.69 -21.09 -35.17
CA LEU A 363 22.30 -20.58 -36.40
C LEU A 363 22.33 -21.62 -37.53
N ARG A 364 21.82 -22.81 -37.28
CA ARG A 364 21.55 -23.84 -38.27
C ARG A 364 20.19 -23.69 -38.91
#